data_a2f6950d6d8a88ab2e691c2ca4ec9dba
#
_entry.id   a2f6950d6d8a88ab2e691c2ca4ec9dba
#
_cell.length_a   1.000
_cell.length_b   1.000
_cell.length_c   1.000
_cell.angle_alpha   90.00
_cell.angle_beta   90.00
_cell.angle_gamma   90.00
#
_symmetry.space_group_name_H-M   'P 1'
#
loop_
_entity.id
_entity.type
_entity.pdbx_description
1 polymer ?
#
loop_
_entity_poly.entity_id
_entity_poly.type
_entity_poly.pdbx_seq_one_letter_code
_entity_poly.pdbx_strand_id
1 'polypeptide(L)'
;MSTSSEALKYSVITKAVPTFYFIGVTTGKSSIMKVFPLWARELGRPEIVMEGVDLKIHDQPEAYRQAVAQIKYDPLSLGALVTTHKIDLLTAARDMFEYLDPYAQICGEVSSISKRNGRLEGHAKDPITSGLSLDAIIGKDYFGRTGGEVLCFGAGGSAIATLLHLINKKDPGDRPRRFVLVNRSLPRLEGAWEMVKGLKTDIQVETIHNADPLKNDQIMAPSVGSVCIFPTFPPAIYAAGSGRKGFSGNPWDPL
;
A
#
# COMPACT_ATOMS: atom_id res chain seq x y z
N MET A 1 19.18 -15.05 24.70
CA MET A 1 19.62 -16.42 24.38
C MET A 1 18.52 -17.29 23.72
N SER A 2 17.45 -16.73 23.20
CA SER A 2 16.29 -17.46 22.59
C SER A 2 16.40 -17.63 21.06
N THR A 3 17.31 -16.90 20.40
CA THR A 3 17.33 -16.80 18.93
C THR A 3 17.84 -18.04 18.17
N SER A 4 18.64 -18.90 18.78
CA SER A 4 19.19 -20.08 18.08
C SER A 4 18.19 -21.23 17.92
N SER A 5 17.27 -21.42 18.88
CA SER A 5 16.27 -22.51 18.83
C SER A 5 15.14 -22.27 17.83
N GLU A 6 14.74 -21.01 17.63
CA GLU A 6 13.69 -20.66 16.66
C GLU A 6 14.19 -20.69 15.22
N ALA A 7 15.46 -20.28 14.96
CA ALA A 7 16.06 -20.37 13.65
C ALA A 7 16.12 -21.81 13.11
N LEU A 8 16.28 -22.79 13.99
CA LEU A 8 16.33 -24.23 13.63
C LEU A 8 14.99 -24.78 13.09
N LYS A 9 13.89 -24.07 13.29
CA LYS A 9 12.57 -24.46 12.75
C LYS A 9 12.42 -24.15 11.25
N TYR A 10 13.31 -23.31 10.69
CA TYR A 10 13.23 -22.81 9.31
C TYR A 10 14.46 -23.22 8.51
N SER A 11 14.26 -23.45 7.21
CA SER A 11 15.36 -23.72 6.28
C SER A 11 15.94 -22.38 5.81
N VAL A 12 16.90 -21.83 6.57
CA VAL A 12 17.56 -20.57 6.25
C VAL A 12 18.80 -20.82 5.39
N ILE A 13 18.86 -20.17 4.24
CA ILE A 13 19.99 -20.26 3.29
C ILE A 13 20.93 -19.07 3.55
N THR A 14 22.15 -19.34 3.95
CA THR A 14 23.17 -18.30 4.10
C THR A 14 23.52 -17.71 2.72
N LYS A 15 23.32 -16.41 2.55
CA LYS A 15 23.65 -15.70 1.32
C LYS A 15 25.15 -15.43 1.22
N ALA A 16 25.64 -15.31 -0.01
CA ALA A 16 27.05 -14.99 -0.27
C ALA A 16 27.29 -13.46 -0.38
N VAL A 17 26.24 -12.69 -0.65
CA VAL A 17 26.25 -11.22 -0.82
C VAL A 17 25.06 -10.59 -0.12
N PRO A 18 25.14 -9.30 0.25
CA PRO A 18 23.99 -8.59 0.82
C PRO A 18 22.78 -8.67 -0.10
N THR A 19 21.68 -9.22 0.42
CA THR A 19 20.47 -9.53 -0.36
C THR A 19 19.27 -8.79 0.18
N PHE A 20 18.55 -8.12 -0.71
CA PHE A 20 17.24 -7.52 -0.46
C PHE A 20 16.18 -8.31 -1.24
N TYR A 21 15.07 -8.60 -0.62
CA TYR A 21 14.04 -9.46 -1.24
C TYR A 21 12.90 -8.65 -1.84
N PHE A 22 12.28 -9.22 -2.87
CA PHE A 22 11.00 -8.78 -3.38
C PHE A 22 10.01 -9.93 -3.28
N ILE A 23 9.04 -9.82 -2.36
CA ILE A 23 8.03 -10.86 -2.10
C ILE A 23 6.76 -10.52 -2.86
N GLY A 24 6.33 -11.43 -3.74
CA GLY A 24 5.17 -11.24 -4.61
C GLY A 24 4.68 -12.53 -5.25
N VAL A 25 3.84 -12.43 -6.28
CA VAL A 25 3.26 -13.59 -7.00
C VAL A 25 4.10 -13.98 -8.22
N THR A 26 4.62 -12.98 -8.94
CA THR A 26 5.41 -13.19 -10.18
C THR A 26 6.48 -12.09 -10.24
N THR A 27 7.46 -12.20 -9.36
CA THR A 27 8.44 -11.14 -9.09
C THR A 27 9.37 -10.89 -10.27
N GLY A 28 9.78 -11.93 -10.98
CA GLY A 28 10.74 -11.83 -12.09
C GLY A 28 10.29 -10.95 -13.26
N LYS A 29 8.98 -10.69 -13.41
CA LYS A 29 8.42 -9.81 -14.44
C LYS A 29 8.26 -8.35 -13.97
N SER A 30 8.47 -8.06 -12.70
CA SER A 30 8.31 -6.73 -12.13
C SER A 30 9.43 -5.79 -12.57
N SER A 31 9.06 -4.55 -12.87
CA SER A 31 10.03 -3.48 -13.20
C SER A 31 11.03 -3.21 -12.08
N ILE A 32 10.66 -3.44 -10.83
CA ILE A 32 11.55 -3.21 -9.68
C ILE A 32 12.84 -4.05 -9.77
N MET A 33 12.76 -5.25 -10.35
CA MET A 33 13.94 -6.11 -10.54
C MET A 33 14.99 -5.46 -11.45
N LYS A 34 14.56 -4.56 -12.35
CA LYS A 34 15.46 -3.78 -13.24
C LYS A 34 15.86 -2.45 -12.62
N VAL A 35 15.00 -1.85 -11.83
CA VAL A 35 15.21 -0.52 -11.25
C VAL A 35 16.08 -0.59 -9.99
N PHE A 36 15.90 -1.60 -9.15
CA PHE A 36 16.61 -1.72 -7.88
C PHE A 36 18.14 -1.72 -8.03
N PRO A 37 18.77 -2.43 -8.98
CA PRO A 37 20.23 -2.38 -9.17
C PRO A 37 20.74 -0.97 -9.53
N LEU A 38 19.92 -0.16 -10.22
CA LEU A 38 20.25 1.23 -10.51
C LEU A 38 20.24 2.06 -9.22
N TRP A 39 19.21 1.91 -8.40
CA TRP A 39 19.13 2.58 -7.09
C TRP A 39 20.25 2.16 -6.15
N ALA A 40 20.57 0.87 -6.08
CA ALA A 40 21.68 0.37 -5.25
C ALA A 40 23.01 1.04 -5.64
N ARG A 41 23.26 1.21 -6.94
CA ARG A 41 24.44 1.89 -7.46
C ARG A 41 24.48 3.37 -7.09
N GLU A 42 23.37 4.09 -7.29
CA GLU A 42 23.25 5.51 -6.93
C GLU A 42 23.41 5.74 -5.42
N LEU A 43 22.99 4.78 -4.61
CA LEU A 43 23.16 4.81 -3.15
C LEU A 43 24.58 4.36 -2.70
N GLY A 44 25.49 4.10 -3.63
CA GLY A 44 26.85 3.64 -3.32
C GLY A 44 26.93 2.22 -2.77
N ARG A 45 25.93 1.39 -3.03
CA ARG A 45 25.84 -0.01 -2.57
C ARG A 45 25.62 -1.00 -3.72
N PRO A 46 26.47 -0.97 -4.77
CA PRO A 46 26.30 -1.81 -5.96
C PRO A 46 26.39 -3.32 -5.67
N GLU A 47 26.92 -3.69 -4.52
CA GLU A 47 27.02 -5.09 -4.08
C GLU A 47 25.68 -5.69 -3.61
N ILE A 48 24.67 -4.87 -3.34
CA ILE A 48 23.37 -5.37 -2.90
C ILE A 48 22.59 -5.92 -4.10
N VAL A 49 22.16 -7.16 -4.00
CA VAL A 49 21.31 -7.79 -5.00
C VAL A 49 19.86 -7.84 -4.55
N MET A 50 18.92 -7.82 -5.51
CA MET A 50 17.51 -8.09 -5.24
C MET A 50 17.16 -9.50 -5.69
N GLU A 51 16.51 -10.26 -4.81
CA GLU A 51 16.04 -11.62 -5.09
C GLU A 51 14.53 -11.68 -4.97
N GLY A 52 13.86 -12.26 -5.98
CA GLY A 52 12.42 -12.46 -5.98
C GLY A 52 12.01 -13.69 -5.16
N VAL A 53 10.93 -13.56 -4.41
CA VAL A 53 10.28 -14.67 -3.69
C VAL A 53 8.84 -14.74 -4.17
N ASP A 54 8.53 -15.76 -4.95
CA ASP A 54 7.20 -15.98 -5.51
C ASP A 54 6.39 -16.87 -4.58
N LEU A 55 5.26 -16.34 -4.08
CA LEU A 55 4.29 -17.04 -3.25
C LEU A 55 2.93 -17.06 -3.95
N LYS A 56 2.11 -18.06 -3.65
CA LYS A 56 0.72 -18.12 -4.13
C LYS A 56 -0.14 -17.09 -3.39
N ILE A 57 -1.17 -16.60 -4.06
CA ILE A 57 -2.17 -15.75 -3.40
C ILE A 57 -2.85 -16.59 -2.31
N HIS A 58 -2.90 -16.06 -1.09
CA HIS A 58 -3.40 -16.75 0.10
C HIS A 58 -2.72 -18.10 0.32
N ASP A 59 -1.39 -18.12 0.23
CA ASP A 59 -0.57 -19.32 0.49
C ASP A 59 -0.66 -19.76 1.95
N GLN A 60 -0.09 -20.92 2.24
CA GLN A 60 -0.05 -21.44 3.62
C GLN A 60 0.78 -20.50 4.52
N PRO A 61 0.38 -20.28 5.78
CA PRO A 61 1.09 -19.42 6.72
C PRO A 61 2.59 -19.73 6.84
N GLU A 62 2.95 -21.00 6.72
CA GLU A 62 4.33 -21.48 6.80
C GLU A 62 5.21 -20.94 5.66
N ALA A 63 4.66 -20.74 4.46
CA ALA A 63 5.40 -20.17 3.33
C ALA A 63 5.79 -18.71 3.61
N TYR A 64 4.87 -17.91 4.15
CA TYR A 64 5.15 -16.54 4.59
C TYR A 64 6.16 -16.52 5.73
N ARG A 65 5.99 -17.37 6.73
CA ARG A 65 6.92 -17.48 7.86
C ARG A 65 8.32 -17.86 7.41
N GLN A 66 8.45 -18.79 6.46
CA GLN A 66 9.73 -19.20 5.89
C GLN A 66 10.43 -18.00 5.19
N ALA A 67 9.70 -17.20 4.41
CA ALA A 67 10.25 -16.03 3.74
C ALA A 67 10.73 -14.97 4.77
N VAL A 68 9.94 -14.72 5.82
CA VAL A 68 10.31 -13.80 6.90
C VAL A 68 11.49 -14.32 7.71
N ALA A 69 11.54 -15.64 7.98
CA ALA A 69 12.65 -16.29 8.69
C ALA A 69 13.97 -16.18 7.93
N GLN A 70 13.96 -16.33 6.60
CA GLN A 70 15.12 -16.09 5.75
C GLN A 70 15.69 -14.70 5.96
N ILE A 71 14.81 -13.68 6.00
CA ILE A 71 15.25 -12.30 6.21
C ILE A 71 15.77 -12.11 7.64
N LYS A 72 15.09 -12.68 8.63
CA LYS A 72 15.40 -12.48 10.04
C LYS A 72 16.73 -13.13 10.44
N TYR A 73 16.96 -14.37 10.02
CA TYR A 73 18.04 -15.19 10.57
C TYR A 73 19.29 -15.25 9.70
N ASP A 74 19.23 -14.98 8.39
CA ASP A 74 20.43 -14.88 7.56
C ASP A 74 21.10 -13.51 7.74
N PRO A 75 22.39 -13.45 8.11
CA PRO A 75 23.07 -12.19 8.41
C PRO A 75 23.21 -11.24 7.21
N LEU A 76 23.22 -11.77 5.99
CA LEU A 76 23.35 -10.97 4.76
C LEU A 76 21.99 -10.60 4.15
N SER A 77 20.89 -11.06 4.70
CA SER A 77 19.54 -10.61 4.34
C SER A 77 19.25 -9.26 4.96
N LEU A 78 18.93 -8.24 4.16
CA LEU A 78 18.80 -6.84 4.57
C LEU A 78 17.36 -6.45 4.88
N GLY A 79 16.39 -7.05 4.18
CA GLY A 79 14.98 -6.71 4.26
C GLY A 79 14.23 -7.13 3.02
N ALA A 80 13.00 -6.62 2.86
CA ALA A 80 12.18 -6.92 1.70
C ALA A 80 11.22 -5.78 1.32
N LEU A 81 10.90 -5.72 0.03
CA LEU A 81 9.69 -5.10 -0.50
C LEU A 81 8.61 -6.19 -0.61
N VAL A 82 7.41 -5.91 -0.12
CA VAL A 82 6.27 -6.84 -0.17
C VAL A 82 5.15 -6.23 -0.98
N THR A 83 4.68 -6.98 -1.99
CA THR A 83 3.48 -6.65 -2.76
C THR A 83 2.44 -7.75 -2.59
N THR A 84 1.21 -7.55 -3.01
CA THR A 84 0.10 -8.54 -2.97
C THR A 84 -0.13 -9.20 -1.59
N HIS A 85 0.91 -9.77 -0.98
CA HIS A 85 0.88 -10.58 0.25
C HIS A 85 0.98 -9.81 1.56
N LYS A 86 0.83 -8.49 1.55
CA LYS A 86 1.12 -7.58 2.67
C LYS A 86 0.39 -7.95 3.97
N ILE A 87 -0.91 -8.29 3.85
CA ILE A 87 -1.78 -8.66 4.97
C ILE A 87 -1.50 -10.09 5.41
N ASP A 88 -1.46 -11.03 4.46
CA ASP A 88 -1.26 -12.45 4.76
C ASP A 88 0.09 -12.69 5.43
N LEU A 89 1.15 -12.04 4.92
CA LEU A 89 2.49 -12.12 5.49
C LEU A 89 2.52 -11.60 6.93
N LEU A 90 1.94 -10.42 7.18
CA LEU A 90 1.90 -9.89 8.54
C LEU A 90 1.08 -10.77 9.46
N THR A 91 -0.07 -11.25 9.02
CA THR A 91 -0.91 -12.16 9.81
C THR A 91 -0.17 -13.43 10.19
N ALA A 92 0.53 -14.04 9.22
CA ALA A 92 1.26 -15.28 9.43
C ALA A 92 2.51 -15.15 10.31
N ALA A 93 3.23 -14.02 10.23
CA ALA A 93 4.54 -13.83 10.83
C ALA A 93 4.63 -12.65 11.81
N ARG A 94 3.49 -12.17 12.37
CA ARG A 94 3.42 -11.00 13.25
C ARG A 94 4.36 -11.10 14.45
N ASP A 95 4.49 -12.26 15.02
CA ASP A 95 5.35 -12.58 16.17
C ASP A 95 6.85 -12.51 15.86
N MET A 96 7.23 -12.49 14.60
CA MET A 96 8.63 -12.40 14.16
C MET A 96 9.15 -10.97 14.05
N PHE A 97 8.26 -9.97 14.11
CA PHE A 97 8.61 -8.54 14.05
C PHE A 97 8.76 -7.95 15.44
N GLU A 98 9.90 -7.32 15.72
CA GLU A 98 10.13 -6.57 16.95
C GLU A 98 9.52 -5.16 16.92
N TYR A 99 9.23 -4.64 15.71
CA TYR A 99 8.60 -3.35 15.55
C TYR A 99 7.68 -3.33 14.33
N LEU A 100 6.54 -2.70 14.47
CA LEU A 100 5.67 -2.28 13.36
C LEU A 100 5.43 -0.79 13.43
N ASP A 101 5.56 -0.11 12.31
CA ASP A 101 5.23 1.31 12.26
C ASP A 101 3.71 1.57 12.46
N PRO A 102 3.30 2.79 12.82
CA PRO A 102 1.89 3.09 13.07
C PRO A 102 0.97 2.74 11.90
N TYR A 103 1.41 2.93 10.67
CA TYR A 103 0.62 2.58 9.48
C TYR A 103 0.47 1.07 9.34
N ALA A 104 1.52 0.29 9.59
CA ALA A 104 1.44 -1.16 9.56
C ALA A 104 0.46 -1.69 10.62
N GLN A 105 0.42 -1.06 11.79
CA GLN A 105 -0.53 -1.43 12.86
C GLN A 105 -1.97 -1.08 12.48
N ILE A 106 -2.22 0.09 11.89
CA ILE A 106 -3.56 0.53 11.48
C ILE A 106 -4.07 -0.30 10.30
N CYS A 107 -3.23 -0.47 9.27
CA CYS A 107 -3.62 -1.17 8.04
C CYS A 107 -3.62 -2.70 8.19
N GLY A 108 -2.98 -3.24 9.22
CA GLY A 108 -2.79 -4.67 9.36
C GLY A 108 -1.95 -5.28 8.24
N GLU A 109 -1.01 -4.50 7.66
CA GLU A 109 -0.20 -4.92 6.53
C GLU A 109 1.25 -4.47 6.64
N VAL A 110 2.15 -5.15 5.92
CA VAL A 110 3.56 -4.76 5.77
C VAL A 110 3.92 -4.73 4.30
N SER A 111 4.29 -3.55 3.80
CA SER A 111 4.79 -3.35 2.42
C SER A 111 6.32 -3.27 2.34
N SER A 112 6.99 -3.03 3.46
CA SER A 112 8.44 -2.93 3.55
C SER A 112 8.94 -3.55 4.86
N ILE A 113 9.93 -4.42 4.73
CA ILE A 113 10.62 -5.06 5.86
C ILE A 113 12.05 -4.55 5.88
N SER A 114 12.52 -4.10 7.03
CA SER A 114 13.91 -3.76 7.26
C SER A 114 14.48 -4.54 8.43
N LYS A 115 15.78 -4.84 8.37
CA LYS A 115 16.51 -5.46 9.46
C LYS A 115 17.61 -4.53 9.94
N ARG A 116 17.56 -4.17 11.22
CA ARG A 116 18.53 -3.28 11.87
C ARG A 116 18.99 -3.87 13.19
N ASN A 117 20.31 -4.05 13.34
CA ASN A 117 20.89 -4.59 14.58
C ASN A 117 20.23 -5.91 15.03
N GLY A 118 19.94 -6.81 14.09
CA GLY A 118 19.27 -8.08 14.36
C GLY A 118 17.76 -7.99 14.64
N ARG A 119 17.16 -6.79 14.63
CA ARG A 119 15.72 -6.57 14.80
C ARG A 119 15.04 -6.50 13.43
N LEU A 120 13.89 -7.14 13.33
CA LEU A 120 13.04 -7.08 12.16
C LEU A 120 11.95 -6.03 12.35
N GLU A 121 11.88 -5.07 11.43
CA GLU A 121 10.93 -3.97 11.48
C GLU A 121 10.02 -4.01 10.26
N GLY A 122 8.71 -3.96 10.47
CA GLY A 122 7.69 -3.93 9.44
C GLY A 122 7.07 -2.54 9.29
N HIS A 123 6.90 -2.12 8.04
CA HIS A 123 6.36 -0.81 7.72
C HIS A 123 5.31 -0.90 6.61
N ALA A 124 4.23 -0.11 6.70
CA ALA A 124 3.32 0.15 5.61
C ALA A 124 3.65 1.49 4.97
N LYS A 125 4.24 1.46 3.78
CA LYS A 125 4.69 2.68 3.08
C LYS A 125 3.67 3.24 2.10
N ASP A 126 2.62 2.51 1.80
CA ASP A 126 1.57 2.91 0.86
C ASP A 126 0.90 4.24 1.25
N PRO A 127 0.60 4.54 2.53
CA PRO A 127 0.05 5.84 2.91
C PRO A 127 0.95 7.02 2.52
N ILE A 128 2.27 6.83 2.60
CA ILE A 128 3.25 7.85 2.21
C ILE A 128 3.32 7.96 0.68
N THR A 129 3.53 6.85 -0.02
CA THR A 129 3.80 6.86 -1.47
C THR A 129 2.56 7.22 -2.29
N SER A 130 1.39 6.67 -1.96
CA SER A 130 0.12 7.04 -2.61
C SER A 130 -0.24 8.49 -2.33
N GLY A 131 0.02 8.94 -1.10
CA GLY A 131 -0.21 10.32 -0.70
C GLY A 131 0.67 11.31 -1.44
N LEU A 132 1.96 11.07 -1.55
CA LEU A 132 2.88 11.92 -2.33
C LEU A 132 2.48 11.98 -3.80
N SER A 133 1.99 10.88 -4.36
CA SER A 133 1.48 10.86 -5.75
C SER A 133 0.21 11.71 -5.89
N LEU A 134 -0.71 11.64 -4.92
CA LEU A 134 -1.89 12.50 -4.89
C LEU A 134 -1.48 13.98 -4.79
N ASP A 135 -0.60 14.32 -3.85
CA ASP A 135 -0.13 15.70 -3.65
C ASP A 135 0.52 16.31 -4.89
N ALA A 136 1.29 15.51 -5.63
CA ALA A 136 1.91 15.94 -6.88
C ALA A 136 0.89 16.28 -7.97
N ILE A 137 -0.31 15.68 -7.93
CA ILE A 137 -1.37 15.91 -8.91
C ILE A 137 -2.24 17.09 -8.54
N ILE A 138 -2.67 17.19 -7.28
CA ILE A 138 -3.65 18.20 -6.86
C ILE A 138 -2.99 19.50 -6.36
N GLY A 139 -1.74 19.43 -5.88
CA GLY A 139 -1.01 20.56 -5.31
C GLY A 139 -1.48 20.95 -3.90
N LYS A 140 -0.86 22.00 -3.34
CA LYS A 140 -1.17 22.51 -2.01
C LYS A 140 -2.50 23.23 -1.94
N ASP A 141 -3.13 23.20 -0.76
CA ASP A 141 -4.37 23.91 -0.45
C ASP A 141 -5.51 23.62 -1.45
N TYR A 142 -5.49 22.43 -2.04
CA TYR A 142 -6.47 22.07 -3.06
C TYR A 142 -7.89 22.10 -2.51
N PHE A 143 -8.10 21.45 -1.39
CA PHE A 143 -9.44 21.34 -0.79
C PHE A 143 -9.91 22.66 -0.16
N GLY A 144 -8.98 23.45 0.39
CA GLY A 144 -9.28 24.80 0.88
C GLY A 144 -9.77 25.73 -0.22
N ARG A 145 -9.11 25.70 -1.38
CA ARG A 145 -9.45 26.56 -2.54
C ARG A 145 -10.70 26.11 -3.30
N THR A 146 -10.94 24.80 -3.37
CA THR A 146 -12.02 24.25 -4.21
C THR A 146 -13.27 23.86 -3.42
N GLY A 147 -13.15 23.65 -2.11
CA GLY A 147 -14.19 23.02 -1.30
C GLY A 147 -14.49 21.56 -1.71
N GLY A 148 -13.59 20.97 -2.48
CA GLY A 148 -13.75 19.64 -3.06
C GLY A 148 -13.76 18.53 -2.02
N GLU A 149 -14.26 17.37 -2.42
CA GLU A 149 -14.34 16.15 -1.63
C GLU A 149 -13.55 15.03 -2.31
N VAL A 150 -13.32 13.93 -1.64
CA VAL A 150 -12.73 12.74 -2.25
C VAL A 150 -13.78 11.66 -2.44
N LEU A 151 -13.86 11.18 -3.67
CA LEU A 151 -14.67 10.03 -4.04
C LEU A 151 -13.75 8.90 -4.49
N CYS A 152 -13.72 7.81 -3.74
CA CYS A 152 -12.81 6.69 -3.97
C CYS A 152 -13.59 5.44 -4.39
N PHE A 153 -13.41 5.01 -5.64
CA PHE A 153 -14.02 3.79 -6.16
C PHE A 153 -13.19 2.56 -5.78
N GLY A 154 -13.20 2.23 -4.52
CA GLY A 154 -12.49 1.11 -3.90
C GLY A 154 -12.49 1.23 -2.39
N ALA A 155 -12.38 0.09 -1.70
CA ALA A 155 -12.28 0.02 -0.24
C ALA A 155 -11.16 -0.96 0.16
N GLY A 156 -10.09 -1.02 -0.62
CA GLY A 156 -8.90 -1.82 -0.34
C GLY A 156 -7.76 -0.99 0.25
N GLY A 157 -6.59 -1.60 0.39
CA GLY A 157 -5.40 -0.99 1.01
C GLY A 157 -5.04 0.37 0.43
N SER A 158 -5.09 0.56 -0.90
CA SER A 158 -4.76 1.86 -1.53
C SER A 158 -5.75 2.97 -1.16
N ALA A 159 -7.05 2.65 -1.00
CA ALA A 159 -8.06 3.62 -0.56
C ALA A 159 -7.80 4.06 0.88
N ILE A 160 -7.54 3.11 1.75
CA ILE A 160 -7.21 3.36 3.16
C ILE A 160 -5.88 4.12 3.27
N ALA A 161 -4.88 3.75 2.49
CA ALA A 161 -3.59 4.44 2.44
C ALA A 161 -3.75 5.92 2.08
N THR A 162 -4.56 6.23 1.07
CA THR A 162 -4.86 7.61 0.66
C THR A 162 -5.60 8.37 1.75
N LEU A 163 -6.61 7.75 2.37
CA LEU A 163 -7.34 8.37 3.47
C LEU A 163 -6.42 8.68 4.66
N LEU A 164 -5.57 7.73 5.05
CA LEU A 164 -4.61 7.93 6.15
C LEU A 164 -3.62 9.06 5.84
N HIS A 165 -3.18 9.20 4.59
CA HIS A 165 -2.36 10.33 4.18
C HIS A 165 -3.09 11.66 4.40
N LEU A 166 -4.32 11.77 3.93
CA LEU A 166 -5.12 13.00 4.06
C LEU A 166 -5.44 13.34 5.52
N ILE A 167 -5.75 12.35 6.36
CA ILE A 167 -5.96 12.53 7.80
C ILE A 167 -4.71 13.14 8.47
N ASN A 168 -3.51 12.73 8.04
CA ASN A 168 -2.26 13.18 8.64
C ASN A 168 -1.73 14.51 8.08
N LYS A 169 -2.42 15.15 7.15
CA LYS A 169 -2.07 16.49 6.68
C LYS A 169 -2.17 17.50 7.81
N LYS A 170 -1.14 18.34 7.96
CA LYS A 170 -1.10 19.38 9.00
C LYS A 170 -1.97 20.57 8.66
N ASP A 171 -1.99 20.96 7.38
CA ASP A 171 -2.77 22.09 6.90
C ASP A 171 -4.23 21.66 6.65
N PRO A 172 -5.22 22.34 7.27
CA PRO A 172 -6.63 22.08 7.01
C PRO A 172 -7.04 22.23 5.56
N GLY A 173 -6.41 23.15 4.80
CA GLY A 173 -6.69 23.35 3.38
C GLY A 173 -6.25 22.18 2.49
N ASP A 174 -5.36 21.34 3.00
CA ASP A 174 -4.93 20.10 2.33
C ASP A 174 -5.80 18.88 2.68
N ARG A 175 -6.85 19.04 3.52
CA ARG A 175 -7.77 17.97 3.92
C ARG A 175 -9.15 18.19 3.32
N PRO A 176 -9.75 17.16 2.69
CA PRO A 176 -11.14 17.24 2.24
C PRO A 176 -12.09 17.24 3.45
N ARG A 177 -13.25 17.87 3.30
CA ARG A 177 -14.32 17.74 4.32
C ARG A 177 -14.91 16.34 4.38
N ARG A 178 -14.97 15.67 3.21
CA ARG A 178 -15.60 14.36 3.07
C ARG A 178 -14.74 13.42 2.22
N PHE A 179 -14.68 12.16 2.64
CA PHE A 179 -14.05 11.07 1.91
C PHE A 179 -15.04 9.92 1.77
N VAL A 180 -15.46 9.64 0.54
CA VAL A 180 -16.49 8.64 0.23
C VAL A 180 -15.84 7.41 -0.38
N LEU A 181 -16.02 6.26 0.28
CA LEU A 181 -15.60 4.95 -0.23
C LEU A 181 -16.77 4.29 -0.96
N VAL A 182 -16.61 4.01 -2.24
CA VAL A 182 -17.60 3.30 -3.06
C VAL A 182 -17.07 1.91 -3.38
N ASN A 183 -17.83 0.86 -3.07
CA ASN A 183 -17.43 -0.50 -3.43
C ASN A 183 -18.64 -1.39 -3.69
N ARG A 184 -18.44 -2.40 -4.58
CA ARG A 184 -19.45 -3.43 -4.86
C ARG A 184 -19.53 -4.53 -3.79
N SER A 185 -18.53 -4.62 -2.93
CA SER A 185 -18.45 -5.62 -1.86
C SER A 185 -18.73 -4.96 -0.52
N LEU A 186 -19.87 -5.31 0.09
CA LEU A 186 -20.23 -4.83 1.42
C LEU A 186 -19.21 -5.24 2.49
N PRO A 187 -18.71 -6.50 2.56
CA PRO A 187 -17.67 -6.87 3.52
C PRO A 187 -16.38 -6.05 3.42
N ARG A 188 -16.00 -5.61 2.20
CA ARG A 188 -14.83 -4.72 2.05
C ARG A 188 -15.09 -3.31 2.58
N LEU A 189 -16.30 -2.78 2.43
CA LEU A 189 -16.68 -1.50 3.02
C LEU A 189 -16.72 -1.58 4.55
N GLU A 190 -17.27 -2.64 5.09
CA GLU A 190 -17.28 -2.90 6.53
C GLU A 190 -15.87 -3.02 7.10
N GLY A 191 -14.99 -3.79 6.44
CA GLY A 191 -13.59 -3.90 6.82
C GLY A 191 -12.84 -2.56 6.78
N ALA A 192 -13.06 -1.75 5.73
CA ALA A 192 -12.51 -0.40 5.63
C ALA A 192 -13.03 0.51 6.75
N TRP A 193 -14.32 0.46 7.03
CA TRP A 193 -14.95 1.22 8.12
C TRP A 193 -14.36 0.85 9.48
N GLU A 194 -14.19 -0.43 9.78
CA GLU A 194 -13.58 -0.89 11.02
C GLU A 194 -12.15 -0.34 11.23
N MET A 195 -11.36 -0.23 10.14
CA MET A 195 -10.02 0.34 10.22
C MET A 195 -10.03 1.85 10.52
N VAL A 196 -11.04 2.58 10.06
CA VAL A 196 -11.01 4.06 10.12
C VAL A 196 -11.91 4.67 11.20
N LYS A 197 -12.94 3.96 11.67
CA LYS A 197 -13.92 4.48 12.65
C LYS A 197 -13.31 4.96 13.98
N GLY A 198 -12.13 4.43 14.35
CA GLY A 198 -11.41 4.79 15.56
C GLY A 198 -10.39 5.91 15.38
N LEU A 199 -10.18 6.39 14.16
CA LEU A 199 -9.19 7.42 13.88
C LEU A 199 -9.74 8.80 14.27
N LYS A 200 -8.89 9.60 14.92
CA LYS A 200 -9.22 11.00 15.22
C LYS A 200 -9.03 11.84 13.97
N THR A 201 -10.11 12.30 13.37
CA THR A 201 -10.08 13.13 12.16
C THR A 201 -11.31 14.03 12.10
N ASP A 202 -11.15 15.17 11.41
CA ASP A 202 -12.23 16.08 11.01
C ASP A 202 -12.80 15.74 9.62
N ILE A 203 -12.22 14.75 8.92
CA ILE A 203 -12.75 14.27 7.63
C ILE A 203 -13.96 13.37 7.89
N GLN A 204 -15.12 13.73 7.32
CA GLN A 204 -16.30 12.88 7.34
C GLN A 204 -16.09 11.69 6.39
N VAL A 205 -15.94 10.49 6.92
CA VAL A 205 -15.80 9.27 6.12
C VAL A 205 -17.17 8.63 5.92
N GLU A 206 -17.51 8.36 4.66
CA GLU A 206 -18.75 7.70 4.26
C GLU A 206 -18.50 6.48 3.39
N THR A 207 -19.45 5.55 3.40
CA THR A 207 -19.39 4.35 2.55
C THR A 207 -20.66 4.26 1.69
N ILE A 208 -20.47 3.95 0.40
CA ILE A 208 -21.56 3.71 -0.55
C ILE A 208 -21.38 2.30 -1.13
N HIS A 209 -22.35 1.42 -0.85
CA HIS A 209 -22.42 0.14 -1.52
C HIS A 209 -23.02 0.33 -2.91
N ASN A 210 -22.29 0.05 -3.96
CA ASN A 210 -22.75 0.09 -5.34
C ASN A 210 -22.24 -1.11 -6.13
N ALA A 211 -23.15 -2.03 -6.43
CA ALA A 211 -22.86 -3.20 -7.28
C ALA A 211 -23.18 -2.97 -8.76
N ASP A 212 -23.82 -1.85 -9.10
CA ASP A 212 -24.23 -1.49 -10.46
C ASP A 212 -23.27 -0.46 -11.06
N PRO A 213 -22.39 -0.84 -12.02
CA PRO A 213 -21.45 0.10 -12.63
C PRO A 213 -22.11 1.29 -13.33
N LEU A 214 -23.36 1.12 -13.81
CA LEU A 214 -24.09 2.19 -14.52
C LEU A 214 -24.50 3.35 -13.60
N LYS A 215 -24.49 3.13 -12.29
CA LYS A 215 -24.75 4.17 -11.29
C LYS A 215 -23.51 4.97 -10.90
N ASN A 216 -22.32 4.57 -11.33
CA ASN A 216 -21.10 5.27 -10.99
C ASN A 216 -21.11 6.72 -11.47
N ASP A 217 -21.63 6.99 -12.68
CA ASP A 217 -21.72 8.37 -13.20
C ASP A 217 -22.65 9.25 -12.36
N GLN A 218 -23.75 8.67 -11.85
CA GLN A 218 -24.67 9.38 -10.94
C GLN A 218 -24.00 9.69 -9.60
N ILE A 219 -23.18 8.77 -9.09
CA ILE A 219 -22.40 8.95 -7.85
C ILE A 219 -21.32 10.02 -8.05
N MET A 220 -20.71 10.10 -9.25
CA MET A 220 -19.67 11.09 -9.59
C MET A 220 -20.24 12.50 -9.87
N ALA A 221 -21.50 12.60 -10.26
CA ALA A 221 -22.08 13.84 -10.80
C ALA A 221 -22.13 15.07 -9.86
N PRO A 222 -22.13 14.97 -8.51
CA PRO A 222 -22.52 16.11 -7.68
C PRO A 222 -21.43 17.10 -7.31
N SER A 223 -20.15 16.89 -7.60
CA SER A 223 -19.14 17.67 -6.86
C SER A 223 -18.11 18.36 -7.78
N VAL A 224 -18.34 19.62 -8.10
CA VAL A 224 -17.30 20.52 -8.66
C VAL A 224 -16.12 20.57 -7.69
N GLY A 225 -14.89 20.35 -8.18
CA GLY A 225 -13.67 20.34 -7.36
C GLY A 225 -13.41 19.04 -6.60
N SER A 226 -14.23 18.00 -6.77
CA SER A 226 -13.96 16.72 -6.15
C SER A 226 -12.87 15.93 -6.86
N VAL A 227 -12.11 15.15 -6.08
CA VAL A 227 -11.07 14.25 -6.57
C VAL A 227 -11.63 12.84 -6.64
N CYS A 228 -11.72 12.28 -7.84
CA CYS A 228 -12.09 10.89 -8.03
C CYS A 228 -10.84 10.01 -8.06
N ILE A 229 -10.79 9.00 -7.19
CA ILE A 229 -9.69 8.07 -7.07
C ILE A 229 -10.19 6.67 -7.47
N PHE A 230 -9.50 6.07 -8.42
CA PHE A 230 -9.73 4.68 -8.83
C PHE A 230 -8.50 3.88 -8.42
N PRO A 231 -8.48 3.25 -7.24
CA PRO A 231 -7.34 2.47 -6.77
C PRO A 231 -7.32 1.09 -7.46
N THR A 232 -7.25 1.13 -8.77
CA THR A 232 -6.96 -0.01 -9.64
C THR A 232 -5.48 0.01 -10.00
N PHE A 233 -4.95 -1.05 -10.53
CA PHE A 233 -3.55 -1.03 -10.98
C PHE A 233 -3.51 -0.84 -12.51
N PRO A 234 -2.89 0.26 -13.04
CA PRO A 234 -2.32 1.40 -12.32
C PRO A 234 -3.41 2.33 -11.73
N PRO A 235 -3.14 2.97 -10.60
CA PRO A 235 -4.09 3.90 -9.99
C PRO A 235 -4.34 5.10 -10.92
N ALA A 236 -5.60 5.38 -11.17
CA ALA A 236 -6.03 6.56 -11.92
C ALA A 236 -6.66 7.58 -10.95
N ILE A 237 -6.24 8.83 -11.06
CA ILE A 237 -6.75 9.96 -10.29
C ILE A 237 -7.29 11.00 -11.27
N TYR A 238 -8.52 11.42 -11.06
CA TYR A 238 -9.18 12.45 -11.85
C TYR A 238 -9.65 13.60 -10.96
N ALA A 239 -9.28 14.82 -11.32
CA ALA A 239 -9.84 16.02 -10.71
C ALA A 239 -11.06 16.47 -11.54
N ALA A 240 -12.20 16.59 -10.90
CA ALA A 240 -13.41 17.11 -11.56
C ALA A 240 -13.22 18.60 -11.91
N GLY A 241 -13.44 18.96 -13.16
CA GLY A 241 -13.30 20.35 -13.66
C GLY A 241 -12.18 20.55 -14.69
N SER A 242 -11.39 19.54 -15.04
CA SER A 242 -10.33 19.65 -16.04
C SER A 242 -10.79 19.64 -17.51
N GLY A 243 -12.08 19.84 -17.79
CA GLY A 243 -12.61 20.10 -19.15
C GLY A 243 -12.45 18.94 -20.16
N ARG A 244 -12.07 17.75 -19.75
CA ARG A 244 -12.00 16.60 -20.67
C ARG A 244 -13.40 16.01 -20.85
N LYS A 245 -13.87 16.02 -22.09
CA LYS A 245 -15.10 15.34 -22.52
C LYS A 245 -15.08 13.89 -22.06
N GLY A 246 -16.23 13.38 -21.62
CA GLY A 246 -16.41 12.08 -21.04
C GLY A 246 -15.66 10.96 -21.78
N PHE A 247 -15.04 10.11 -21.03
CA PHE A 247 -14.32 8.95 -21.52
C PHE A 247 -15.34 7.92 -22.00
N SER A 248 -15.59 7.87 -23.31
CA SER A 248 -16.41 6.86 -23.98
C SER A 248 -15.59 5.65 -24.47
N GLY A 249 -14.41 5.43 -23.91
CA GLY A 249 -13.52 4.31 -24.26
C GLY A 249 -13.30 3.37 -23.08
N ASN A 250 -13.02 2.12 -23.38
CA ASN A 250 -12.58 1.14 -22.40
C ASN A 250 -11.30 1.69 -21.70
N PRO A 251 -11.26 1.80 -20.36
CA PRO A 251 -10.07 2.32 -19.64
C PRO A 251 -8.79 1.48 -19.85
N TRP A 252 -8.89 0.41 -20.61
CA TRP A 252 -7.80 -0.53 -20.93
C TRP A 252 -7.28 -0.43 -22.37
N ASP A 253 -7.80 0.50 -23.20
CA ASP A 253 -7.24 0.71 -24.53
C ASP A 253 -5.90 1.45 -24.42
N PRO A 254 -4.81 0.91 -24.98
CA PRO A 254 -3.51 1.56 -24.97
C PRO A 254 -3.58 2.87 -25.79
N LEU A 255 -3.01 3.92 -25.24
CA LEU A 255 -2.74 5.19 -25.95
C LEU A 255 -1.68 4.99 -27.01
#